data_272b237ff4851a8b0264e1c2e9123331
#
_entry.id   272b237ff4851a8b0264e1c2e9123331
#
_cell.length_a   1.000
_cell.length_b   1.000
_cell.length_c   1.000
_cell.angle_alpha   90.00
_cell.angle_beta   90.00
_cell.angle_gamma   90.00
#
_symmetry.space_group_name_H-M   'P 1'
#
loop_
_entity.id
_entity.type
_entity.pdbx_description
1 polymer ?
#
loop_
_entity_poly.entity_id
_entity_poly.type
_entity_poly.pdbx_seq_one_letter_code
_entity_poly.pdbx_strand_id
1 'polypeptide(L)'
;MAKLRHRNSTTMGPDDTSEGDTYVKTKKGESRNDRNDRAIRVAARWYQNHLGSAVRVLLVTNDRENKRKAIEGGIHAETIESYVKSLGQPALLDLIVQPPTEDVTMEDAEDLRPSKRETIYAEHKPISEITSGMHRGIYHQGKLRVSRYNPFEAYVGSESIGDEIIIYGRTNMNRAFDGDIVAVELLPQDCWQEEISTAIAYDEDEDFHLAASSADDAPRVSNPSQISTGNKSAMPTRPSGYVIGIIKRNWHSYCGSLEPMPIPAGDGGIAHALFVSKDRRIPKIRIQTRQLGNLLDKRIIVAVDSWDRSSRYPSGHYVRTIGVIGDRDTESEVVLIENDIDARPFSSQVLACLPPLPWSVSAEDIANPIRQDLRHIRVFSVDPPGCRDIDDALHCTLLPSGHFEVGVHIADVTNFVHSGTPLDDEAAQRGTSLYLVERRIDMLPKPLTEDICSLRADVERLTFSVIWN
;
A
#
# COMPACT_ATOMS: atom_id res chain seq x y z
N MET A 1 -0.41 2.07 20.81
CA MET A 1 -1.89 1.98 20.92
C MET A 1 -2.29 0.52 21.02
N ALA A 2 -2.88 0.10 22.15
CA ALA A 2 -3.33 -1.28 22.31
C ALA A 2 -4.67 -1.46 21.60
N LYS A 3 -4.71 -2.27 20.53
CA LYS A 3 -5.96 -2.74 19.92
C LYS A 3 -6.59 -3.77 20.84
N LEU A 4 -7.68 -3.41 21.53
CA LEU A 4 -8.56 -4.36 22.19
C LEU A 4 -9.23 -5.26 21.13
N ARG A 5 -8.69 -6.46 20.93
CA ARG A 5 -9.38 -7.52 20.18
C ARG A 5 -10.44 -8.14 21.08
N HIS A 6 -11.70 -8.06 20.68
CA HIS A 6 -12.76 -8.88 21.27
C HIS A 6 -12.43 -10.37 21.08
N ARG A 7 -12.08 -11.05 22.16
CA ARG A 7 -12.18 -12.50 22.24
C ARG A 7 -13.62 -12.85 22.68
N ASN A 8 -14.30 -13.68 21.88
CA ASN A 8 -15.51 -14.33 22.33
C ASN A 8 -15.20 -15.14 23.58
N SER A 9 -15.87 -14.81 24.68
CA SER A 9 -15.73 -15.50 25.95
C SER A 9 -16.44 -16.83 25.92
N THR A 10 -15.68 -17.88 26.17
CA THR A 10 -16.22 -19.13 26.71
C THR A 10 -15.68 -19.29 28.11
N THR A 11 -16.61 -19.36 29.09
CA THR A 11 -16.48 -19.89 30.44
C THR A 11 -15.41 -19.32 31.38
N MET A 12 -15.86 -18.46 32.29
CA MET A 12 -15.27 -18.32 33.65
C MET A 12 -16.28 -18.85 34.68
N GLY A 13 -15.74 -19.55 35.69
CA GLY A 13 -16.48 -20.19 36.77
C GLY A 13 -17.04 -19.21 37.81
N PRO A 14 -17.89 -19.68 38.75
CA PRO A 14 -18.63 -18.82 39.62
C PRO A 14 -17.76 -18.46 40.85
N ASP A 15 -17.36 -17.19 40.97
CA ASP A 15 -17.11 -16.44 42.19
C ASP A 15 -16.30 -15.16 41.91
N ASP A 16 -17.04 -14.12 41.48
CA ASP A 16 -16.62 -12.76 41.80
C ASP A 16 -17.80 -11.77 41.57
N THR A 17 -18.22 -11.13 42.65
CA THR A 17 -19.41 -10.27 42.74
C THR A 17 -19.22 -8.86 42.15
N SER A 18 -18.27 -8.68 41.22
CA SER A 18 -18.04 -7.42 40.46
C SER A 18 -18.36 -7.47 38.97
N GLU A 19 -18.95 -8.55 38.47
CA GLU A 19 -19.22 -8.75 37.00
C GLU A 19 -20.34 -7.91 36.40
N GLY A 20 -21.03 -7.08 37.20
CA GLY A 20 -22.24 -6.36 36.72
C GLY A 20 -21.98 -5.16 35.81
N ASP A 21 -20.81 -4.51 35.89
CA ASP A 21 -20.65 -3.15 35.39
C ASP A 21 -20.02 -3.01 33.98
N THR A 22 -19.46 -4.06 33.44
CA THR A 22 -18.78 -4.00 32.13
C THR A 22 -19.57 -4.56 30.96
N TYR A 23 -20.55 -5.42 31.22
CA TYR A 23 -21.40 -5.99 30.17
C TYR A 23 -22.60 -5.09 29.84
N VAL A 24 -22.70 -4.65 28.59
CA VAL A 24 -23.76 -3.77 28.14
C VAL A 24 -24.81 -4.53 27.34
N LYS A 25 -25.97 -4.81 27.94
CA LYS A 25 -27.13 -5.44 27.29
C LYS A 25 -27.71 -4.49 26.22
N THR A 26 -28.15 -5.03 25.09
CA THR A 26 -28.83 -4.26 24.03
C THR A 26 -30.17 -3.72 24.56
N LYS A 27 -30.44 -2.42 24.36
CA LYS A 27 -31.73 -1.81 24.67
C LYS A 27 -32.65 -1.96 23.47
N LYS A 28 -33.97 -2.02 23.72
CA LYS A 28 -34.98 -2.10 22.66
C LYS A 28 -34.94 -0.84 21.79
N GLY A 29 -34.72 -1.00 20.48
CA GLY A 29 -34.62 0.10 19.53
C GLY A 29 -33.26 0.77 19.45
N GLU A 30 -32.23 0.26 20.17
CA GLU A 30 -30.87 0.80 20.13
C GLU A 30 -30.12 0.28 18.90
N SER A 31 -29.48 1.20 18.14
CA SER A 31 -28.63 0.81 17.03
C SER A 31 -27.34 0.11 17.53
N ARG A 32 -26.69 -0.64 16.64
CA ARG A 32 -25.42 -1.31 16.96
C ARG A 32 -24.33 -0.30 17.37
N ASN A 33 -24.29 0.86 16.71
CA ASN A 33 -23.33 1.92 17.03
C ASN A 33 -23.64 2.56 18.39
N ASP A 34 -24.89 2.91 18.69
CA ASP A 34 -25.25 3.48 19.99
C ASP A 34 -24.92 2.55 21.16
N ARG A 35 -25.11 1.22 20.95
CA ARG A 35 -24.70 0.21 21.93
C ARG A 35 -23.19 0.19 22.14
N ASN A 36 -22.40 0.23 21.06
CA ASN A 36 -20.94 0.25 21.13
C ASN A 36 -20.44 1.51 21.86
N ASP A 37 -20.97 2.66 21.53
CA ASP A 37 -20.64 3.93 22.19
C ASP A 37 -20.98 3.90 23.68
N ARG A 38 -22.12 3.33 24.02
CA ARG A 38 -22.49 3.14 25.44
C ARG A 38 -21.57 2.16 26.14
N ALA A 39 -21.16 1.08 25.48
CA ALA A 39 -20.19 0.12 26.05
C ALA A 39 -18.83 0.77 26.31
N ILE A 40 -18.36 1.64 25.42
CA ILE A 40 -17.12 2.39 25.58
C ILE A 40 -17.23 3.33 26.81
N ARG A 41 -18.34 4.05 26.99
CA ARG A 41 -18.54 4.91 28.16
C ARG A 41 -18.63 4.12 29.46
N VAL A 42 -19.27 2.96 29.46
CA VAL A 42 -19.33 2.06 30.63
C VAL A 42 -17.95 1.57 30.99
N ALA A 43 -17.15 1.13 30.02
CA ALA A 43 -15.77 0.69 30.25
C ALA A 43 -14.89 1.84 30.78
N ALA A 44 -14.99 3.04 30.21
CA ALA A 44 -14.22 4.21 30.67
C ALA A 44 -14.55 4.55 32.14
N ARG A 45 -15.85 4.50 32.52
CA ARG A 45 -16.29 4.70 33.90
C ARG A 45 -15.79 3.61 34.85
N TRP A 46 -15.82 2.35 34.43
CA TRP A 46 -15.30 1.24 35.20
C TRP A 46 -13.81 1.45 35.48
N TYR A 47 -13.00 1.78 34.46
CA TYR A 47 -11.58 2.08 34.65
C TYR A 47 -11.36 3.27 35.60
N GLN A 48 -12.13 4.34 35.45
CA GLN A 48 -12.03 5.52 36.32
C GLN A 48 -12.28 5.16 37.79
N ASN A 49 -13.31 4.34 38.05
CA ASN A 49 -13.65 3.89 39.41
C ASN A 49 -12.60 2.91 39.97
N HIS A 50 -12.09 2.02 39.11
CA HIS A 50 -11.13 0.99 39.53
C HIS A 50 -9.73 1.55 39.79
N LEU A 51 -9.28 2.52 38.98
CA LEU A 51 -7.95 3.14 39.11
C LEU A 51 -7.95 4.31 40.10
N GLY A 52 -9.13 4.78 40.51
CA GLY A 52 -9.30 5.89 41.47
C GLY A 52 -8.60 7.18 40.99
N SER A 53 -8.02 7.92 41.93
CA SER A 53 -7.30 9.17 41.67
C SER A 53 -5.87 9.00 41.18
N ALA A 54 -5.35 7.77 41.15
CA ALA A 54 -3.97 7.50 40.75
C ALA A 54 -3.72 7.70 39.24
N VAL A 55 -4.76 7.49 38.40
CA VAL A 55 -4.67 7.60 36.97
C VAL A 55 -5.91 8.33 36.43
N ARG A 56 -5.69 9.32 35.56
CA ARG A 56 -6.77 10.03 34.89
C ARG A 56 -7.19 9.27 33.65
N VAL A 57 -8.44 8.83 33.58
CA VAL A 57 -9.03 8.20 32.40
C VAL A 57 -9.61 9.28 31.49
N LEU A 58 -9.20 9.29 30.24
CA LEU A 58 -9.67 10.21 29.19
C LEU A 58 -10.29 9.42 28.05
N LEU A 59 -11.51 9.72 27.69
CA LEU A 59 -12.17 9.23 26.48
C LEU A 59 -11.86 10.16 25.32
N VAL A 60 -11.15 9.66 24.31
CA VAL A 60 -10.92 10.41 23.05
C VAL A 60 -11.92 9.93 22.01
N THR A 61 -12.78 10.85 21.54
CA THR A 61 -13.81 10.55 20.52
C THR A 61 -14.11 11.80 19.68
N ASN A 62 -14.25 11.61 18.36
CA ASN A 62 -14.72 12.65 17.45
C ASN A 62 -16.25 12.68 17.30
N ASP A 63 -16.95 11.67 17.82
CA ASP A 63 -18.42 11.67 17.86
C ASP A 63 -18.93 12.69 18.89
N ARG A 64 -19.64 13.70 18.40
CA ARG A 64 -20.15 14.82 19.22
C ARG A 64 -21.14 14.36 20.27
N GLU A 65 -22.04 13.44 19.90
CA GLU A 65 -23.09 12.93 20.79
C GLU A 65 -22.50 11.97 21.83
N ASN A 66 -21.55 11.12 21.44
CA ASN A 66 -20.82 10.25 22.37
C ASN A 66 -20.01 11.08 23.39
N LYS A 67 -19.32 12.13 22.93
CA LYS A 67 -18.60 13.07 23.79
C LYS A 67 -19.54 13.76 24.78
N ARG A 68 -20.67 14.31 24.32
CA ARG A 68 -21.66 14.96 25.17
C ARG A 68 -22.15 14.03 26.29
N LYS A 69 -22.58 12.81 25.91
CA LYS A 69 -23.05 11.79 26.86
C LYS A 69 -21.98 11.31 27.84
N ALA A 70 -20.72 11.30 27.43
CA ALA A 70 -19.59 10.97 28.30
C ALA A 70 -19.38 12.04 29.36
N ILE A 71 -19.38 13.33 28.98
CA ILE A 71 -19.22 14.46 29.89
C ILE A 71 -20.39 14.54 30.88
N GLU A 72 -21.64 14.39 30.41
CA GLU A 72 -22.84 14.33 31.28
C GLU A 72 -22.75 13.16 32.27
N GLY A 73 -22.10 12.08 31.86
CA GLY A 73 -21.83 10.94 32.74
C GLY A 73 -20.63 11.11 33.67
N GLY A 74 -19.97 12.28 33.73
CA GLY A 74 -18.83 12.52 34.60
C GLY A 74 -17.51 11.89 34.10
N ILE A 75 -17.42 11.52 32.80
CA ILE A 75 -16.20 11.01 32.18
C ILE A 75 -15.52 12.15 31.44
N HIS A 76 -14.22 12.35 31.65
CA HIS A 76 -13.45 13.29 30.86
C HIS A 76 -13.42 12.84 29.40
N ALA A 77 -13.91 13.68 28.47
CA ALA A 77 -13.94 13.35 27.04
C ALA A 77 -13.47 14.52 26.20
N GLU A 78 -12.58 14.25 25.25
CA GLU A 78 -12.04 15.23 24.32
C GLU A 78 -12.07 14.70 22.89
N THR A 79 -12.01 15.60 21.91
CA THR A 79 -11.73 15.23 20.53
C THR A 79 -10.24 14.92 20.38
N ILE A 80 -9.88 14.12 19.36
CA ILE A 80 -8.47 13.82 19.09
C ILE A 80 -7.67 15.11 18.83
N GLU A 81 -8.25 16.08 18.13
CA GLU A 81 -7.62 17.37 17.86
C GLU A 81 -7.37 18.18 19.14
N SER A 82 -8.35 18.25 20.05
CA SER A 82 -8.21 18.93 21.34
C SER A 82 -7.13 18.27 22.19
N TYR A 83 -7.13 16.95 22.23
CA TYR A 83 -6.12 16.17 22.96
C TYR A 83 -4.72 16.40 22.41
N VAL A 84 -4.53 16.32 21.09
CA VAL A 84 -3.22 16.55 20.46
C VAL A 84 -2.73 17.98 20.66
N LYS A 85 -3.63 18.98 20.59
CA LYS A 85 -3.29 20.38 20.95
C LYS A 85 -2.78 20.51 22.38
N SER A 86 -3.37 19.77 23.32
CA SER A 86 -2.94 19.78 24.72
C SER A 86 -1.54 19.20 24.94
N LEU A 87 -1.01 18.40 24.01
CA LEU A 87 0.35 17.86 24.06
C LEU A 87 1.43 18.90 23.71
N GLY A 88 1.06 20.06 23.18
CA GLY A 88 2.00 21.15 22.82
C GLY A 88 2.94 20.82 21.65
N GLN A 89 2.59 19.84 20.82
CA GLN A 89 3.37 19.41 19.64
C GLN A 89 2.58 19.66 18.35
N PRO A 90 2.73 20.83 17.70
CA PRO A 90 1.95 21.18 16.50
C PRO A 90 2.11 20.21 15.33
N ALA A 91 3.28 19.60 15.19
CA ALA A 91 3.55 18.62 14.15
C ALA A 91 2.63 17.38 14.20
N LEU A 92 2.15 17.00 15.38
CA LEU A 92 1.22 15.88 15.53
C LEU A 92 -0.16 16.17 14.96
N LEU A 93 -0.53 17.45 14.78
CA LEU A 93 -1.81 17.83 14.18
C LEU A 93 -1.89 17.51 12.69
N ASP A 94 -0.76 17.51 12.01
CA ASP A 94 -0.67 17.15 10.59
C ASP A 94 -0.82 15.63 10.35
N LEU A 95 -0.65 14.82 11.40
CA LEU A 95 -0.83 13.35 11.37
C LEU A 95 -2.30 12.93 11.66
N ILE A 96 -3.16 13.88 11.98
CA ILE A 96 -4.57 13.58 12.28
C ILE A 96 -5.34 13.51 10.96
N VAL A 97 -6.02 12.37 10.74
CA VAL A 97 -7.02 12.23 9.69
C VAL A 97 -8.09 13.32 9.89
N GLN A 98 -8.21 14.22 8.93
CA GLN A 98 -9.21 15.26 8.99
C GLN A 98 -10.60 14.66 8.71
N PRO A 99 -11.62 15.00 9.51
CA PRO A 99 -12.98 14.66 9.14
C PRO A 99 -13.28 15.31 7.78
N PRO A 100 -14.14 14.71 6.93
CA PRO A 100 -14.56 15.33 5.69
C PRO A 100 -15.14 16.71 6.02
N THR A 101 -14.34 17.74 5.84
CA THR A 101 -14.76 19.12 5.99
C THR A 101 -15.61 19.49 4.79
N GLU A 102 -16.67 20.28 5.02
CA GLU A 102 -17.35 20.99 3.95
C GLU A 102 -16.28 21.87 3.28
N ASP A 103 -15.80 21.44 2.12
CA ASP A 103 -14.61 22.00 1.47
C ASP A 103 -14.82 23.44 1.03
N VAL A 104 -13.98 24.32 1.55
CA VAL A 104 -13.61 25.55 0.86
C VAL A 104 -12.59 25.15 -0.18
N THR A 105 -12.94 25.10 -1.46
CA THR A 105 -12.02 24.81 -2.57
C THR A 105 -11.05 25.97 -2.74
N MET A 106 -9.80 25.72 -3.17
CA MET A 106 -8.85 26.82 -3.49
C MET A 106 -9.36 27.70 -4.63
N GLU A 107 -10.25 27.19 -5.49
CA GLU A 107 -10.97 27.92 -6.53
C GLU A 107 -12.10 28.79 -5.96
N ASP A 108 -12.67 28.46 -4.77
CA ASP A 108 -13.75 29.22 -4.12
C ASP A 108 -13.28 30.53 -3.46
N ALA A 109 -11.98 30.79 -3.40
CA ALA A 109 -11.46 32.07 -2.88
C ALA A 109 -11.73 33.23 -3.81
N GLU A 110 -12.03 33.03 -5.09
CA GLU A 110 -12.39 34.06 -6.05
C GLU A 110 -13.90 34.25 -6.26
N ASP A 111 -14.73 33.24 -5.88
CA ASP A 111 -16.19 33.30 -6.08
C ASP A 111 -16.97 33.09 -4.77
N LEU A 112 -17.21 34.19 -4.04
CA LEU A 112 -18.04 34.30 -2.82
C LEU A 112 -19.56 34.14 -3.07
N ARG A 113 -19.98 33.31 -4.05
CA ARG A 113 -21.40 32.98 -4.27
C ARG A 113 -21.67 31.54 -3.87
N PRO A 114 -22.74 31.24 -3.10
CA PRO A 114 -23.17 29.87 -2.83
C PRO A 114 -23.81 29.27 -4.10
N SER A 115 -22.99 28.86 -5.08
CA SER A 115 -23.44 28.04 -6.18
C SER A 115 -23.63 26.62 -5.69
N LYS A 116 -24.70 25.94 -6.15
CA LYS A 116 -24.89 24.49 -5.94
C LYS A 116 -23.61 23.80 -6.38
N ARG A 117 -22.91 23.11 -5.45
CA ARG A 117 -21.73 22.32 -5.77
C ARG A 117 -22.13 21.28 -6.81
N GLU A 118 -21.56 21.38 -8.00
CA GLU A 118 -21.77 20.44 -9.08
C GLU A 118 -21.11 19.11 -8.71
N THR A 119 -21.85 18.01 -8.79
CA THR A 119 -21.29 16.68 -8.49
C THR A 119 -20.51 16.20 -9.70
N ILE A 120 -19.21 16.00 -9.52
CA ILE A 120 -18.26 15.58 -10.56
C ILE A 120 -18.39 14.09 -10.88
N TYR A 121 -18.54 13.27 -9.82
CA TYR A 121 -18.54 11.82 -9.92
C TYR A 121 -19.93 11.23 -9.63
N ALA A 122 -20.27 10.17 -10.38
CA ALA A 122 -21.46 9.40 -10.15
C ALA A 122 -21.45 8.75 -8.75
N GLU A 123 -22.62 8.56 -8.18
CA GLU A 123 -22.78 7.82 -6.94
C GLU A 123 -22.49 6.34 -7.15
N HIS A 124 -21.73 5.72 -6.23
CA HIS A 124 -21.48 4.29 -6.28
C HIS A 124 -22.78 3.53 -5.94
N LYS A 125 -23.06 2.49 -6.73
CA LYS A 125 -24.20 1.61 -6.46
C LYS A 125 -23.99 0.83 -5.16
N PRO A 126 -25.08 0.54 -4.42
CA PRO A 126 -25.01 -0.31 -3.23
C PRO A 126 -24.43 -1.69 -3.54
N ILE A 127 -23.67 -2.28 -2.63
CA ILE A 127 -23.05 -3.61 -2.81
C ILE A 127 -24.10 -4.69 -3.14
N SER A 128 -25.30 -4.61 -2.56
CA SER A 128 -26.40 -5.54 -2.84
C SER A 128 -26.86 -5.49 -4.30
N GLU A 129 -26.94 -4.30 -4.89
CA GLU A 129 -27.26 -4.09 -6.29
C GLU A 129 -26.16 -4.59 -7.21
N ILE A 130 -24.89 -4.27 -6.88
CA ILE A 130 -23.72 -4.75 -7.59
C ILE A 130 -23.70 -6.28 -7.63
N THR A 131 -23.86 -6.94 -6.48
CA THR A 131 -23.87 -8.41 -6.38
C THR A 131 -24.98 -9.02 -7.21
N SER A 132 -26.22 -8.46 -7.13
CA SER A 132 -27.35 -8.92 -7.95
C SER A 132 -27.10 -8.75 -9.45
N GLY A 133 -26.48 -7.62 -9.84
CA GLY A 133 -26.12 -7.34 -11.24
C GLY A 133 -25.03 -8.27 -11.78
N MET A 134 -24.04 -8.63 -10.96
CA MET A 134 -23.00 -9.60 -11.32
C MET A 134 -23.60 -10.99 -11.54
N HIS A 135 -24.51 -11.47 -10.68
CA HIS A 135 -25.21 -12.74 -10.89
C HIS A 135 -26.06 -12.78 -12.16
N ARG A 136 -26.56 -11.63 -12.61
CA ARG A 136 -27.31 -11.50 -13.87
C ARG A 136 -26.41 -11.27 -15.09
N GLY A 137 -25.10 -11.17 -14.92
CA GLY A 137 -24.15 -10.90 -16.00
C GLY A 137 -24.22 -9.46 -16.58
N ILE A 138 -24.84 -8.51 -15.83
CA ILE A 138 -24.93 -7.09 -16.23
C ILE A 138 -23.68 -6.33 -15.82
N TYR A 139 -23.13 -6.66 -14.64
CA TYR A 139 -21.94 -6.02 -14.10
C TYR A 139 -20.77 -6.99 -14.04
N HIS A 140 -19.56 -6.47 -14.19
CA HIS A 140 -18.33 -7.22 -14.25
C HIS A 140 -17.40 -6.78 -13.11
N GLN A 141 -16.76 -7.74 -12.45
CA GLN A 141 -15.82 -7.47 -11.37
C GLN A 141 -14.40 -7.72 -11.83
N GLY A 142 -13.47 -6.87 -11.41
CA GLY A 142 -12.05 -7.11 -11.62
C GLY A 142 -11.17 -6.10 -10.89
N LYS A 143 -9.87 -6.33 -10.95
CA LYS A 143 -8.86 -5.41 -10.44
C LYS A 143 -8.62 -4.31 -11.45
N LEU A 144 -8.77 -3.05 -11.03
CA LEU A 144 -8.43 -1.88 -11.86
C LEU A 144 -6.92 -1.77 -11.99
N ARG A 145 -6.43 -1.67 -13.21
CA ARG A 145 -5.02 -1.43 -13.55
C ARG A 145 -4.92 -0.16 -14.38
N VAL A 146 -4.42 0.91 -13.79
CA VAL A 146 -4.20 2.17 -14.50
C VAL A 146 -2.95 2.05 -15.37
N SER A 147 -3.01 2.57 -16.58
CA SER A 147 -1.87 2.58 -17.51
C SER A 147 -0.70 3.38 -16.92
N ARG A 148 0.52 2.85 -17.05
CA ARG A 148 1.74 3.55 -16.65
C ARG A 148 2.09 4.73 -17.57
N TYR A 149 1.58 4.70 -18.80
CA TYR A 149 1.88 5.68 -19.83
C TYR A 149 0.81 6.77 -19.90
N ASN A 150 -0.45 6.41 -19.63
CA ASN A 150 -1.58 7.32 -19.65
C ASN A 150 -2.42 7.16 -18.36
N PRO A 151 -2.36 8.08 -17.40
CA PRO A 151 -3.11 7.99 -16.15
C PRO A 151 -4.64 8.15 -16.31
N PHE A 152 -5.12 8.50 -17.51
CA PHE A 152 -6.53 8.59 -17.86
C PHE A 152 -7.08 7.31 -18.51
N GLU A 153 -6.26 6.27 -18.62
CA GLU A 153 -6.61 4.98 -19.17
C GLU A 153 -6.40 3.88 -18.16
N ALA A 154 -7.40 3.01 -17.99
CA ALA A 154 -7.33 1.88 -17.10
C ALA A 154 -7.96 0.63 -17.71
N TYR A 155 -7.59 -0.52 -17.18
CA TYR A 155 -8.01 -1.83 -17.64
C TYR A 155 -8.58 -2.64 -16.48
N VAL A 156 -9.67 -3.35 -16.71
CA VAL A 156 -10.24 -4.28 -15.74
C VAL A 156 -10.39 -5.65 -16.40
N GLY A 157 -9.57 -6.60 -15.98
CA GLY A 157 -9.70 -8.00 -16.41
C GLY A 157 -10.98 -8.61 -15.86
N SER A 158 -11.80 -9.19 -16.71
CA SER A 158 -13.04 -9.85 -16.32
C SER A 158 -13.06 -11.30 -16.79
N GLU A 159 -13.11 -12.24 -15.83
CA GLU A 159 -13.23 -13.66 -16.13
C GLU A 159 -14.52 -13.99 -16.90
N SER A 160 -15.59 -13.23 -16.68
CA SER A 160 -16.88 -13.45 -17.33
C SER A 160 -16.94 -13.06 -18.80
N ILE A 161 -16.04 -12.16 -19.24
CA ILE A 161 -15.94 -11.71 -20.64
C ILE A 161 -14.80 -12.45 -21.35
N GLY A 162 -13.78 -12.89 -20.61
CA GLY A 162 -12.56 -13.50 -21.17
C GLY A 162 -11.62 -12.47 -21.82
N ASP A 163 -11.87 -11.17 -21.64
CA ASP A 163 -11.08 -10.04 -22.16
C ASP A 163 -11.00 -8.91 -21.12
N GLU A 164 -10.19 -7.90 -21.41
CA GLU A 164 -10.04 -6.71 -20.59
C GLU A 164 -11.03 -5.62 -20.99
N ILE A 165 -11.70 -5.02 -20.01
CA ILE A 165 -12.56 -3.86 -20.18
C ILE A 165 -11.71 -2.61 -20.07
N ILE A 166 -11.76 -1.73 -21.05
CA ILE A 166 -11.05 -0.46 -21.06
C ILE A 166 -11.92 0.62 -20.42
N ILE A 167 -11.31 1.45 -19.57
CA ILE A 167 -11.97 2.59 -18.91
C ILE A 167 -11.17 3.85 -19.24
N TYR A 168 -11.81 4.80 -19.92
CA TYR A 168 -11.20 6.08 -20.29
C TYR A 168 -11.72 7.22 -19.41
N GLY A 169 -10.79 8.07 -18.96
CA GLY A 169 -11.06 9.28 -18.20
C GLY A 169 -11.30 9.04 -16.71
N ARG A 170 -10.90 10.02 -15.89
CA ARG A 170 -11.04 9.97 -14.43
C ARG A 170 -12.50 9.87 -13.98
N THR A 171 -13.41 10.47 -14.71
CA THR A 171 -14.85 10.43 -14.44
C THR A 171 -15.38 9.00 -14.53
N ASN A 172 -14.98 8.25 -15.56
CA ASN A 172 -15.38 6.86 -15.74
C ASN A 172 -14.66 5.90 -14.78
N MET A 173 -13.45 6.23 -14.32
CA MET A 173 -12.80 5.53 -13.22
C MET A 173 -13.52 5.76 -11.87
N ASN A 174 -14.35 6.78 -11.77
CA ASN A 174 -15.23 7.09 -10.65
C ASN A 174 -14.59 6.95 -9.27
N ARG A 175 -13.49 7.67 -9.04
CA ARG A 175 -12.76 7.67 -7.76
C ARG A 175 -12.06 6.33 -7.41
N ALA A 176 -11.87 5.45 -8.39
CA ALA A 176 -11.07 4.24 -8.20
C ALA A 176 -9.58 4.55 -8.39
N PHE A 177 -8.74 3.84 -7.63
CA PHE A 177 -7.28 3.87 -7.69
C PHE A 177 -6.75 2.60 -8.36
N ASP A 178 -5.49 2.66 -8.80
CA ASP A 178 -4.77 1.48 -9.25
C ASP A 178 -4.78 0.39 -8.17
N GLY A 179 -5.15 -0.82 -8.56
CA GLY A 179 -5.24 -1.96 -7.64
C GLY A 179 -6.57 -2.14 -6.91
N ASP A 180 -7.51 -1.19 -6.96
CA ASP A 180 -8.86 -1.36 -6.40
C ASP A 180 -9.60 -2.51 -7.09
N ILE A 181 -10.39 -3.26 -6.33
CA ILE A 181 -11.35 -4.20 -6.90
C ILE A 181 -12.65 -3.44 -7.16
N VAL A 182 -13.04 -3.36 -8.41
CA VAL A 182 -14.16 -2.54 -8.87
C VAL A 182 -15.25 -3.36 -9.54
N ALA A 183 -16.46 -2.82 -9.56
CA ALA A 183 -17.55 -3.27 -10.39
C ALA A 183 -17.70 -2.31 -11.59
N VAL A 184 -17.82 -2.88 -12.77
CA VAL A 184 -17.87 -2.14 -14.06
C VAL A 184 -19.15 -2.49 -14.78
N GLU A 185 -19.76 -1.49 -15.40
CA GLU A 185 -20.85 -1.62 -16.37
C GLU A 185 -20.30 -1.31 -17.77
N LEU A 186 -20.64 -2.15 -18.74
CA LEU A 186 -20.20 -1.96 -20.13
C LEU A 186 -20.96 -0.82 -20.80
N LEU A 187 -20.27 -0.07 -21.63
CA LEU A 187 -20.89 0.83 -22.58
C LEU A 187 -21.56 0.05 -23.73
N PRO A 188 -22.56 0.62 -24.43
CA PRO A 188 -23.07 0.06 -25.67
C PRO A 188 -21.95 -0.21 -26.69
N GLN A 189 -22.09 -1.27 -27.51
CA GLN A 189 -21.02 -1.71 -28.44
C GLN A 189 -20.61 -0.64 -29.46
N ASP A 190 -21.51 0.24 -29.81
CA ASP A 190 -21.27 1.39 -30.72
C ASP A 190 -20.39 2.48 -30.06
N CYS A 191 -20.25 2.44 -28.74
CA CYS A 191 -19.39 3.33 -27.94
C CYS A 191 -18.02 2.69 -27.58
N TRP A 192 -17.76 1.47 -28.03
CA TRP A 192 -16.46 0.83 -27.77
C TRP A 192 -15.37 1.48 -28.62
N GLN A 193 -14.23 1.72 -27.99
CA GLN A 193 -13.13 2.45 -28.60
C GLN A 193 -12.05 1.51 -29.13
N GLU A 194 -11.36 1.94 -30.19
CA GLU A 194 -10.12 1.31 -30.63
C GLU A 194 -9.00 1.63 -29.64
N GLU A 195 -8.08 0.69 -29.43
CA GLU A 195 -6.90 0.91 -28.57
C GLU A 195 -6.04 2.04 -29.16
N ILE A 196 -6.08 3.22 -28.55
CA ILE A 196 -5.26 4.35 -28.99
C ILE A 196 -3.86 4.15 -28.41
N SER A 197 -2.98 3.58 -29.21
CA SER A 197 -1.57 3.29 -28.89
C SER A 197 -0.66 4.53 -28.84
N THR A 198 -1.17 5.75 -28.71
CA THR A 198 -0.35 6.96 -28.68
C THR A 198 -0.53 7.70 -27.36
N ALA A 199 0.59 7.90 -26.66
CA ALA A 199 0.70 8.79 -25.51
C ALA A 199 0.37 10.24 -25.95
N ILE A 200 -0.89 10.59 -25.96
CA ILE A 200 -1.32 11.99 -26.03
C ILE A 200 -1.22 12.47 -24.58
N ALA A 201 -0.30 13.40 -24.33
CA ALA A 201 -0.25 14.12 -23.06
C ALA A 201 -1.50 15.00 -22.99
N TYR A 202 -2.58 14.46 -22.40
CA TYR A 202 -3.73 15.27 -22.01
C TYR A 202 -3.30 16.12 -20.80
N ASP A 203 -3.50 17.43 -20.92
CA ASP A 203 -3.41 18.32 -19.76
C ASP A 203 -4.55 17.94 -18.80
N GLU A 204 -4.23 17.74 -17.53
CA GLU A 204 -5.24 17.36 -16.53
C GLU A 204 -6.40 18.37 -16.46
N ASP A 205 -6.16 19.60 -16.91
CA ASP A 205 -7.14 20.68 -16.91
C ASP A 205 -8.13 20.59 -18.08
N GLU A 206 -7.72 20.09 -19.27
CA GLU A 206 -8.62 20.00 -20.42
C GLU A 206 -9.67 18.88 -20.31
N ASP A 207 -9.33 17.74 -19.73
CA ASP A 207 -10.26 16.59 -19.61
C ASP A 207 -11.41 16.89 -18.65
N PHE A 208 -11.20 17.80 -17.67
CA PHE A 208 -12.19 18.21 -16.70
C PHE A 208 -13.25 19.16 -17.30
N HIS A 209 -12.82 20.05 -18.18
CA HIS A 209 -13.75 20.97 -18.87
C HIS A 209 -14.63 20.28 -19.90
N LEU A 210 -14.14 19.22 -20.54
CA LEU A 210 -14.92 18.43 -21.48
C LEU A 210 -16.02 17.58 -20.79
N ALA A 211 -15.79 17.12 -19.56
CA ALA A 211 -16.78 16.36 -18.80
C ALA A 211 -17.88 17.26 -18.19
N ALA A 212 -17.56 18.51 -17.83
CA ALA A 212 -18.51 19.45 -17.24
C ALA A 212 -19.46 20.06 -18.27
N SER A 213 -19.10 20.09 -19.57
CA SER A 213 -19.91 20.67 -20.64
C SER A 213 -20.92 19.71 -21.28
N SER A 214 -20.96 18.43 -20.90
CA SER A 214 -21.73 17.38 -21.57
C SER A 214 -22.98 16.89 -20.81
N ALA A 215 -23.55 17.71 -19.91
CA ALA A 215 -24.77 17.32 -19.18
C ALA A 215 -26.06 17.40 -20.03
N ASP A 216 -26.03 18.00 -21.24
CA ASP A 216 -27.23 18.18 -22.09
C ASP A 216 -27.03 17.88 -23.58
N ASP A 217 -25.87 17.42 -24.04
CA ASP A 217 -25.67 17.04 -25.46
C ASP A 217 -24.97 15.69 -25.58
N ALA A 218 -25.55 14.83 -26.40
CA ALA A 218 -24.92 13.57 -26.82
C ALA A 218 -23.53 13.85 -27.44
N PRO A 219 -22.56 12.94 -27.31
CA PRO A 219 -21.16 13.19 -27.67
C PRO A 219 -21.06 13.60 -29.14
N ARG A 220 -20.78 14.88 -29.38
CA ARG A 220 -20.37 15.36 -30.69
C ARG A 220 -18.95 14.90 -30.93
N VAL A 221 -18.82 13.81 -31.68
CA VAL A 221 -17.59 13.43 -32.32
C VAL A 221 -17.10 14.62 -33.16
N SER A 222 -16.04 15.29 -32.68
CA SER A 222 -15.31 16.26 -33.50
C SER A 222 -14.68 15.50 -34.66
N ASN A 223 -15.18 15.72 -35.87
CA ASN A 223 -14.64 15.19 -37.10
C ASN A 223 -13.16 15.58 -37.27
N PRO A 224 -12.22 14.65 -37.33
CA PRO A 224 -10.91 14.92 -37.89
C PRO A 224 -11.04 14.90 -39.40
N SER A 225 -11.26 16.07 -40.01
CA SER A 225 -11.18 16.24 -41.47
C SER A 225 -9.73 16.12 -41.90
N GLN A 226 -9.50 15.12 -42.77
CA GLN A 226 -8.37 15.01 -43.69
C GLN A 226 -7.02 14.53 -43.15
N ILE A 227 -6.86 13.20 -43.13
CA ILE A 227 -5.59 12.59 -43.61
C ILE A 227 -5.95 11.27 -44.33
N SER A 228 -5.62 11.26 -45.60
CA SER A 228 -5.36 10.20 -46.61
C SER A 228 -5.89 8.77 -46.40
N THR A 229 -6.67 8.35 -47.39
CA THR A 229 -7.03 6.97 -47.77
C THR A 229 -5.82 6.04 -47.84
N GLY A 230 -5.66 5.19 -46.82
CA GLY A 230 -4.84 3.99 -46.83
C GLY A 230 -5.62 2.89 -46.10
N ASN A 231 -5.64 1.67 -46.64
CA ASN A 231 -6.37 0.50 -46.16
C ASN A 231 -6.40 0.39 -44.65
N LYS A 232 -7.53 0.72 -44.01
CA LYS A 232 -7.81 0.40 -42.60
C LYS A 232 -8.16 -1.09 -42.55
N SER A 233 -7.19 -1.91 -42.10
CA SER A 233 -7.53 -3.15 -41.41
C SER A 233 -8.28 -2.73 -40.15
N ALA A 234 -9.55 -3.14 -40.01
CA ALA A 234 -10.34 -2.86 -38.81
C ALA A 234 -9.59 -3.40 -37.59
N MET A 235 -9.04 -2.52 -36.75
CA MET A 235 -8.52 -2.90 -35.44
C MET A 235 -9.68 -3.44 -34.59
N PRO A 236 -9.52 -4.53 -33.86
CA PRO A 236 -10.59 -5.05 -33.03
C PRO A 236 -10.95 -4.02 -31.97
N THR A 237 -12.22 -3.60 -31.94
CA THR A 237 -12.77 -2.78 -30.85
C THR A 237 -12.82 -3.59 -29.58
N ARG A 238 -12.27 -3.06 -28.48
CA ARG A 238 -12.29 -3.73 -27.17
C ARG A 238 -13.48 -3.27 -26.32
N PRO A 239 -14.00 -4.14 -25.42
CA PRO A 239 -15.04 -3.76 -24.48
C PRO A 239 -14.65 -2.52 -23.70
N SER A 240 -15.51 -1.50 -23.70
CA SER A 240 -15.31 -0.27 -22.92
C SER A 240 -16.40 -0.12 -21.87
N GLY A 241 -16.07 0.48 -20.72
CA GLY A 241 -17.00 0.57 -19.58
C GLY A 241 -16.68 1.70 -18.62
N TYR A 242 -17.42 1.76 -17.52
CA TYR A 242 -17.22 2.70 -16.44
C TYR A 242 -17.44 2.03 -15.07
N VAL A 243 -16.77 2.55 -14.05
CA VAL A 243 -16.85 2.03 -12.66
C VAL A 243 -18.15 2.50 -12.01
N ILE A 244 -18.98 1.54 -11.61
CA ILE A 244 -20.24 1.79 -10.90
C ILE A 244 -20.11 1.66 -9.39
N GLY A 245 -19.01 1.08 -8.90
CA GLY A 245 -18.74 0.95 -7.48
C GLY A 245 -17.41 0.28 -7.18
N ILE A 246 -16.95 0.46 -5.96
CA ILE A 246 -15.68 -0.08 -5.48
C ILE A 246 -15.98 -1.14 -4.44
N ILE A 247 -15.58 -2.37 -4.71
CA ILE A 247 -15.83 -3.53 -3.86
C ILE A 247 -14.79 -3.60 -2.73
N LYS A 248 -13.51 -3.37 -3.10
CA LYS A 248 -12.41 -3.35 -2.14
C LYS A 248 -11.40 -2.28 -2.53
N ARG A 249 -11.11 -1.38 -1.59
CA ARG A 249 -10.07 -0.36 -1.73
C ARG A 249 -8.67 -0.97 -1.57
N ASN A 250 -7.74 -0.49 -2.38
CA ASN A 250 -6.32 -0.79 -2.29
C ASN A 250 -5.51 0.46 -1.89
N TRP A 251 -6.07 1.32 -1.04
CA TRP A 251 -5.36 2.51 -0.57
C TRP A 251 -4.22 2.12 0.37
N HIS A 252 -3.07 2.69 0.13
CA HIS A 252 -1.89 2.61 0.97
C HIS A 252 -1.27 4.01 1.13
N SER A 253 -0.10 4.12 1.68
CA SER A 253 0.65 5.37 1.74
C SER A 253 1.46 5.54 0.47
N TYR A 254 1.48 6.75 -0.07
CA TYR A 254 2.15 7.09 -1.34
C TYR A 254 3.34 8.00 -1.10
N CYS A 255 4.43 7.78 -1.84
CA CYS A 255 5.61 8.64 -1.85
C CYS A 255 5.50 9.71 -2.93
N GLY A 256 5.95 10.93 -2.64
CA GLY A 256 5.93 12.01 -3.61
C GLY A 256 6.44 13.32 -3.03
N SER A 257 5.98 14.42 -3.62
CA SER A 257 6.31 15.78 -3.20
C SER A 257 5.11 16.71 -3.33
N LEU A 258 5.18 17.87 -2.70
CA LEU A 258 4.18 18.89 -2.88
C LEU A 258 4.40 19.61 -4.21
N GLU A 259 3.29 20.02 -4.85
CA GLU A 259 3.32 20.91 -5.99
C GLU A 259 3.88 22.28 -5.55
N PRO A 260 4.75 22.91 -6.37
CA PRO A 260 5.29 24.23 -6.04
C PRO A 260 4.16 25.25 -5.89
N MET A 261 4.09 25.91 -4.75
CA MET A 261 3.10 26.97 -4.48
C MET A 261 3.69 28.07 -3.60
N PRO A 262 3.17 29.30 -3.71
CA PRO A 262 3.60 30.38 -2.84
C PRO A 262 3.33 30.07 -1.37
N ILE A 263 4.29 30.35 -0.49
CA ILE A 263 4.08 30.24 0.95
C ILE A 263 3.19 31.40 1.39
N PRO A 264 2.03 31.17 2.04
CA PRO A 264 1.18 32.24 2.53
C PRO A 264 1.94 33.14 3.51
N ALA A 265 1.84 34.44 3.35
CA ALA A 265 2.43 35.42 4.26
C ALA A 265 1.65 35.42 5.59
N GLY A 266 2.18 34.71 6.60
CA GLY A 266 1.60 34.64 7.94
C GLY A 266 2.15 33.42 8.71
N ASP A 267 2.43 33.65 10.00
CA ASP A 267 3.00 32.63 10.86
C ASP A 267 1.90 31.64 11.32
N GLY A 268 1.98 30.36 10.94
CA GLY A 268 1.20 29.28 11.54
C GLY A 268 -0.21 29.02 10.96
N GLY A 269 -0.58 29.58 9.81
CA GLY A 269 -1.84 29.25 9.12
C GLY A 269 -1.85 27.82 8.53
N ILE A 270 -3.06 27.20 8.44
CA ILE A 270 -3.25 25.95 7.70
C ILE A 270 -3.15 26.27 6.22
N ALA A 271 -2.23 25.62 5.53
CA ALA A 271 -2.12 25.67 4.07
C ALA A 271 -2.73 24.41 3.44
N HIS A 272 -3.43 24.62 2.33
CA HIS A 272 -3.89 23.54 1.46
C HIS A 272 -2.87 23.35 0.35
N ALA A 273 -2.40 22.14 0.17
CA ALA A 273 -1.40 21.80 -0.85
C ALA A 273 -1.81 20.54 -1.63
N LEU A 274 -1.37 20.49 -2.88
CA LEU A 274 -1.53 19.30 -3.71
C LEU A 274 -0.24 18.46 -3.62
N PHE A 275 -0.41 17.22 -3.20
CA PHE A 275 0.62 16.22 -3.22
C PHE A 275 0.61 15.50 -4.57
N VAL A 276 1.77 15.36 -5.16
CA VAL A 276 2.01 14.66 -6.44
C VAL A 276 2.80 13.39 -6.13
N SER A 277 2.17 12.23 -6.34
CA SER A 277 2.84 10.93 -6.19
C SER A 277 3.95 10.74 -7.23
N LYS A 278 4.99 9.99 -6.89
CA LYS A 278 5.98 9.50 -7.86
C LYS A 278 5.36 8.54 -8.86
N ASP A 279 4.38 7.76 -8.42
CA ASP A 279 3.58 6.92 -9.31
C ASP A 279 2.52 7.78 -10.03
N ARG A 280 2.70 7.99 -11.32
CA ARG A 280 1.80 8.78 -12.16
C ARG A 280 0.39 8.20 -12.29
N ARG A 281 0.18 6.93 -11.94
CA ARG A 281 -1.15 6.29 -11.92
C ARG A 281 -2.04 6.86 -10.83
N ILE A 282 -1.44 7.44 -9.78
CA ILE A 282 -2.13 7.98 -8.62
C ILE A 282 -2.51 9.45 -8.90
N PRO A 283 -3.77 9.85 -8.70
CA PRO A 283 -4.18 11.25 -8.83
C PRO A 283 -3.50 12.13 -7.79
N LYS A 284 -3.43 13.43 -8.03
CA LYS A 284 -2.99 14.40 -7.03
C LYS A 284 -3.86 14.26 -5.78
N ILE A 285 -3.27 14.40 -4.59
CA ILE A 285 -3.96 14.26 -3.30
C ILE A 285 -3.93 15.60 -2.59
N ARG A 286 -5.08 16.10 -2.15
CA ARG A 286 -5.18 17.34 -1.38
C ARG A 286 -4.82 17.04 0.07
N ILE A 287 -3.88 17.80 0.62
CA ILE A 287 -3.51 17.72 2.03
C ILE A 287 -3.59 19.09 2.70
N GLN A 288 -3.75 19.09 4.01
CA GLN A 288 -3.66 20.27 4.86
C GLN A 288 -2.41 20.17 5.71
N THR A 289 -1.60 21.22 5.74
CA THR A 289 -0.38 21.25 6.55
C THR A 289 -0.12 22.65 7.13
N ARG A 290 0.53 22.68 8.30
CA ARG A 290 1.06 23.91 8.92
C ARG A 290 2.55 24.10 8.64
N GLN A 291 3.17 23.10 8.01
CA GLN A 291 4.62 23.03 7.77
C GLN A 291 4.97 23.19 6.30
N LEU A 292 4.14 23.88 5.50
CA LEU A 292 4.30 23.96 4.05
C LEU A 292 5.74 24.32 3.64
N GLY A 293 6.32 25.35 4.25
CA GLY A 293 7.68 25.80 3.93
C GLY A 293 8.77 24.75 4.18
N ASN A 294 8.54 23.83 5.11
CA ASN A 294 9.48 22.77 5.44
C ASN A 294 9.30 21.53 4.55
N LEU A 295 8.20 21.44 3.79
CA LEU A 295 7.83 20.25 3.02
C LEU A 295 8.00 20.41 1.50
N LEU A 296 8.09 21.66 0.99
CA LEU A 296 8.16 21.93 -0.46
C LEU A 296 9.37 21.33 -1.16
N ASP A 297 10.51 21.21 -0.46
CA ASP A 297 11.77 20.66 -0.98
C ASP A 297 11.98 19.18 -0.55
N LYS A 298 10.96 18.54 0.00
CA LYS A 298 11.08 17.20 0.57
C LYS A 298 10.27 16.14 -0.20
N ARG A 299 10.80 14.92 -0.16
CA ARG A 299 10.02 13.72 -0.39
C ARG A 299 9.26 13.39 0.89
N ILE A 300 7.96 13.22 0.75
CA ILE A 300 7.05 12.93 1.87
C ILE A 300 6.18 11.72 1.56
N ILE A 301 5.64 11.14 2.60
CA ILE A 301 4.63 10.10 2.52
C ILE A 301 3.29 10.72 2.89
N VAL A 302 2.28 10.43 2.07
CA VAL A 302 0.88 10.86 2.24
C VAL A 302 -0.02 9.65 2.19
N ALA A 303 -1.00 9.58 3.08
CA ALA A 303 -2.06 8.59 3.06
C ALA A 303 -3.38 9.24 2.61
N VAL A 304 -4.21 8.48 1.88
CA VAL A 304 -5.53 8.92 1.43
C VAL A 304 -6.56 8.61 2.50
N ASP A 305 -7.40 9.58 2.83
CA ASP A 305 -8.46 9.46 3.83
C ASP A 305 -9.83 9.26 3.19
N SER A 306 -10.14 10.05 2.17
CA SER A 306 -11.45 10.05 1.52
C SER A 306 -11.38 10.65 0.12
N TRP A 307 -12.39 10.37 -0.69
CA TRP A 307 -12.60 11.06 -1.96
C TRP A 307 -14.09 11.37 -2.13
N ASP A 308 -14.46 12.61 -1.94
CA ASP A 308 -15.82 13.09 -2.11
C ASP A 308 -16.20 13.16 -3.58
N ARG A 309 -17.49 12.94 -3.91
CA ARG A 309 -18.03 12.97 -5.26
C ARG A 309 -18.06 14.36 -5.91
N SER A 310 -17.97 15.41 -5.09
CA SER A 310 -17.90 16.82 -5.53
C SER A 310 -16.46 17.35 -5.59
N SER A 311 -15.46 16.54 -5.19
CA SER A 311 -14.06 16.95 -5.16
C SER A 311 -13.28 16.34 -6.33
N ARG A 312 -12.56 17.17 -7.07
CA ARG A 312 -11.67 16.75 -8.17
C ARG A 312 -10.56 15.81 -7.68
N TYR A 313 -10.03 16.06 -6.47
CA TYR A 313 -8.94 15.32 -5.89
C TYR A 313 -9.35 14.62 -4.59
N PRO A 314 -8.78 13.44 -4.28
CA PRO A 314 -8.93 12.82 -2.98
C PRO A 314 -8.31 13.69 -1.89
N SER A 315 -8.83 13.60 -0.68
CA SER A 315 -8.28 14.19 0.53
C SER A 315 -7.38 13.19 1.25
N GLY A 316 -6.27 13.67 1.79
CA GLY A 316 -5.32 12.85 2.54
C GLY A 316 -4.60 13.67 3.60
N HIS A 317 -3.70 13.00 4.31
CA HIS A 317 -2.87 13.63 5.33
C HIS A 317 -1.40 13.25 5.18
N TYR A 318 -0.54 14.13 5.67
CA TYR A 318 0.89 13.91 5.80
C TYR A 318 1.17 12.79 6.81
N VAL A 319 2.05 11.86 6.46
CA VAL A 319 2.48 10.77 7.35
C VAL A 319 3.86 11.03 7.91
N ARG A 320 4.86 11.20 7.04
CA ARG A 320 6.24 11.54 7.42
C ARG A 320 7.05 12.09 6.26
N THR A 321 8.14 12.77 6.58
CA THR A 321 9.18 13.14 5.62
C THR A 321 10.15 11.98 5.43
N ILE A 322 10.61 11.77 4.18
CA ILE A 322 11.66 10.83 3.82
C ILE A 322 12.99 11.56 3.84
N GLY A 323 13.11 12.64 3.06
CA GLY A 323 14.35 13.45 2.95
C GLY A 323 14.23 14.56 1.92
N VAL A 324 15.35 15.12 1.50
CA VAL A 324 15.43 16.19 0.49
C VAL A 324 15.26 15.60 -0.91
N ILE A 325 14.51 16.29 -1.77
CA ILE A 325 14.34 15.91 -3.19
C ILE A 325 15.71 15.90 -3.87
N GLY A 326 16.02 14.80 -4.60
CA GLY A 326 17.26 14.62 -5.34
C GLY A 326 18.44 14.12 -4.52
N ASP A 327 18.29 13.99 -3.19
CA ASP A 327 19.28 13.28 -2.38
C ASP A 327 19.22 11.78 -2.71
N ARG A 328 20.39 11.17 -2.91
CA ARG A 328 20.49 9.78 -3.36
C ARG A 328 19.83 8.79 -2.41
N ASP A 329 20.08 8.92 -1.12
CA ASP A 329 19.58 7.98 -0.12
C ASP A 329 18.05 8.15 0.06
N THR A 330 17.59 9.40 -0.07
CA THR A 330 16.16 9.73 -0.10
C THR A 330 15.44 9.11 -1.30
N GLU A 331 15.97 9.27 -2.51
CA GLU A 331 15.35 8.70 -3.71
C GLU A 331 15.40 7.16 -3.71
N SER A 332 16.47 6.56 -3.17
CA SER A 332 16.54 5.11 -2.97
C SER A 332 15.48 4.62 -1.97
N GLU A 333 15.27 5.32 -0.86
CA GLU A 333 14.22 4.97 0.10
C GLU A 333 12.82 5.10 -0.52
N VAL A 334 12.59 6.11 -1.35
CA VAL A 334 11.33 6.25 -2.11
C VAL A 334 11.09 5.03 -3.00
N VAL A 335 12.09 4.56 -3.73
CA VAL A 335 11.97 3.36 -4.58
C VAL A 335 11.60 2.13 -3.75
N LEU A 336 12.21 1.96 -2.58
CA LEU A 336 11.91 0.83 -1.70
C LEU A 336 10.47 0.85 -1.20
N ILE A 337 10.01 2.02 -0.74
CA ILE A 337 8.65 2.19 -0.21
C ILE A 337 7.60 2.00 -1.33
N GLU A 338 7.81 2.55 -2.52
CA GLU A 338 6.90 2.43 -3.67
C GLU A 338 6.76 0.98 -4.17
N ASN A 339 7.73 0.11 -3.87
CA ASN A 339 7.71 -1.30 -4.24
C ASN A 339 7.45 -2.23 -3.04
N ASP A 340 7.01 -1.70 -1.90
CA ASP A 340 6.71 -2.44 -0.67
C ASP A 340 7.90 -3.29 -0.17
N ILE A 341 9.13 -2.80 -0.38
CA ILE A 341 10.35 -3.50 0.04
C ILE A 341 10.61 -3.25 1.53
N ASP A 342 10.68 -4.31 2.30
CA ASP A 342 11.08 -4.24 3.71
C ASP A 342 12.61 -4.18 3.84
N ALA A 343 13.13 -2.98 4.11
CA ALA A 343 14.55 -2.73 4.33
C ALA A 343 14.95 -2.67 5.82
N ARG A 344 14.04 -3.03 6.73
CA ARG A 344 14.32 -3.00 8.18
C ARG A 344 15.42 -4.01 8.55
N PRO A 345 16.23 -3.72 9.58
CA PRO A 345 17.16 -4.69 10.13
C PRO A 345 16.43 -5.96 10.59
N PHE A 346 17.13 -7.09 10.50
CA PHE A 346 16.62 -8.35 11.03
C PHE A 346 16.39 -8.27 12.53
N SER A 347 15.29 -8.86 13.01
CA SER A 347 14.97 -8.88 14.44
C SER A 347 15.95 -9.76 15.23
N SER A 348 16.03 -9.54 16.55
CA SER A 348 16.83 -10.39 17.43
C SER A 348 16.40 -11.87 17.41
N GLN A 349 15.12 -12.15 17.16
CA GLN A 349 14.61 -13.52 17.05
C GLN A 349 15.12 -14.20 15.77
N VAL A 350 15.19 -13.48 14.66
CA VAL A 350 15.77 -13.96 13.39
C VAL A 350 17.26 -14.21 13.55
N LEU A 351 17.98 -13.26 14.15
CA LEU A 351 19.43 -13.39 14.38
C LEU A 351 19.79 -14.51 15.35
N ALA A 352 18.90 -14.84 16.29
CA ALA A 352 19.08 -15.96 17.22
C ALA A 352 18.96 -17.34 16.54
N CYS A 353 18.41 -17.41 15.32
CA CYS A 353 18.38 -18.65 14.51
C CYS A 353 19.72 -18.95 13.83
N LEU A 354 20.66 -18.01 13.82
CA LEU A 354 21.97 -18.21 13.19
C LEU A 354 22.83 -19.18 14.03
N PRO A 355 23.67 -20.00 13.37
CA PRO A 355 24.63 -20.80 14.10
C PRO A 355 25.68 -19.93 14.79
N PRO A 356 26.35 -20.46 15.84
CA PRO A 356 27.44 -19.74 16.51
C PRO A 356 28.56 -19.37 15.54
N LEU A 357 29.10 -18.16 15.70
CA LEU A 357 30.24 -17.67 14.89
C LEU A 357 31.56 -17.71 15.71
N PRO A 358 32.72 -18.00 15.10
CA PRO A 358 32.90 -18.40 13.69
C PRO A 358 32.37 -19.83 13.44
N TRP A 359 31.73 -20.04 12.27
CA TRP A 359 31.25 -21.33 11.85
C TRP A 359 32.26 -22.03 10.93
N SER A 360 32.39 -23.35 11.05
CA SER A 360 33.20 -24.19 10.16
C SER A 360 32.54 -25.55 10.01
N VAL A 361 32.84 -26.23 8.93
CA VAL A 361 32.38 -27.63 8.72
C VAL A 361 32.88 -28.52 9.85
N SER A 362 31.98 -29.23 10.48
CA SER A 362 32.30 -30.09 11.63
C SER A 362 32.83 -31.47 11.20
N ALA A 363 33.48 -32.17 12.14
CA ALA A 363 33.85 -33.56 11.91
C ALA A 363 32.62 -34.48 11.70
N GLU A 364 31.47 -34.10 12.29
CA GLU A 364 30.21 -34.83 12.12
C GLU A 364 29.64 -34.61 10.72
N ASP A 365 29.74 -33.40 10.15
CA ASP A 365 29.36 -33.14 8.78
C ASP A 365 30.19 -33.93 7.78
N ILE A 366 31.50 -34.02 8.02
CA ILE A 366 32.43 -34.81 7.17
C ILE A 366 32.14 -36.31 7.26
N ALA A 367 31.78 -36.81 8.44
CA ALA A 367 31.47 -38.22 8.68
C ALA A 367 30.05 -38.60 8.24
N ASN A 368 29.20 -37.64 7.86
CA ASN A 368 27.84 -37.89 7.45
C ASN A 368 27.77 -38.66 6.13
N PRO A 369 27.20 -39.90 6.09
CA PRO A 369 27.17 -40.72 4.91
C PRO A 369 26.38 -40.15 3.72
N ILE A 370 25.55 -39.14 3.96
CA ILE A 370 24.79 -38.45 2.91
C ILE A 370 25.68 -37.43 2.17
N ARG A 371 26.78 -36.99 2.80
CA ARG A 371 27.70 -36.01 2.22
C ARG A 371 28.88 -36.69 1.55
N GLN A 372 29.27 -36.15 0.40
CA GLN A 372 30.45 -36.58 -0.34
C GLN A 372 31.56 -35.55 -0.20
N ASP A 373 32.78 -35.99 0.09
CA ASP A 373 33.95 -35.10 0.14
C ASP A 373 34.46 -34.80 -1.26
N LEU A 374 34.28 -33.57 -1.71
CA LEU A 374 34.72 -33.08 -3.03
C LEU A 374 35.94 -32.16 -2.96
N ARG A 375 36.64 -32.06 -1.80
CA ARG A 375 37.80 -31.17 -1.61
C ARG A 375 39.00 -31.51 -2.51
N HIS A 376 39.05 -32.70 -3.07
CA HIS A 376 40.05 -33.15 -4.04
C HIS A 376 39.79 -32.67 -5.46
N ILE A 377 38.59 -32.20 -5.78
CA ILE A 377 38.19 -31.71 -7.09
C ILE A 377 38.48 -30.23 -7.21
N ARG A 378 38.91 -29.77 -8.39
CA ARG A 378 39.07 -28.38 -8.69
C ARG A 378 37.68 -27.75 -8.95
N VAL A 379 37.16 -27.00 -7.96
CA VAL A 379 35.92 -26.28 -8.05
C VAL A 379 36.24 -24.79 -8.27
N PHE A 380 35.41 -24.10 -9.06
CA PHE A 380 35.54 -22.66 -9.33
C PHE A 380 34.17 -21.99 -9.41
N SER A 381 34.09 -20.71 -9.10
CA SER A 381 32.91 -19.88 -9.32
C SER A 381 33.14 -18.89 -10.45
N VAL A 382 32.03 -18.34 -11.02
CA VAL A 382 32.07 -17.36 -12.11
C VAL A 382 31.23 -16.16 -11.71
N ASP A 383 31.77 -15.34 -10.83
CA ASP A 383 31.08 -14.18 -10.23
C ASP A 383 31.73 -12.87 -10.67
N PRO A 384 30.98 -11.75 -10.63
CA PRO A 384 31.56 -10.42 -10.86
C PRO A 384 32.65 -10.09 -9.83
N PRO A 385 33.66 -9.31 -10.19
CA PRO A 385 34.68 -8.85 -9.24
C PRO A 385 34.06 -8.19 -8.01
N GLY A 386 34.42 -8.64 -6.80
CA GLY A 386 33.93 -8.12 -5.54
C GLY A 386 32.66 -8.76 -5.01
N CYS A 387 32.13 -9.77 -5.67
CA CYS A 387 31.04 -10.59 -5.15
C CYS A 387 31.44 -11.22 -3.82
N ARG A 388 30.54 -11.19 -2.82
CA ARG A 388 30.76 -11.78 -1.50
C ARG A 388 29.78 -12.90 -1.17
N ASP A 389 28.67 -12.94 -1.83
CA ASP A 389 27.59 -13.91 -1.73
C ASP A 389 27.65 -14.88 -2.91
N ILE A 390 28.69 -15.72 -2.89
CA ILE A 390 28.92 -16.72 -3.93
C ILE A 390 28.02 -17.91 -3.66
N ASP A 391 26.94 -18.05 -4.43
CA ASP A 391 25.90 -19.04 -4.19
C ASP A 391 26.13 -20.33 -4.95
N ASP A 392 26.84 -20.27 -6.08
CA ASP A 392 27.11 -21.42 -6.93
C ASP A 392 28.59 -21.55 -7.34
N ALA A 393 28.97 -22.79 -7.56
CA ALA A 393 30.28 -23.14 -8.06
C ALA A 393 30.18 -24.33 -9.00
N LEU A 394 31.19 -24.49 -9.85
CA LEU A 394 31.23 -25.49 -10.91
C LEU A 394 32.48 -26.30 -10.82
N HIS A 395 32.42 -27.56 -11.30
CA HIS A 395 33.61 -28.29 -11.69
C HIS A 395 33.43 -28.98 -13.06
N CYS A 396 34.54 -29.23 -13.72
CA CYS A 396 34.57 -30.01 -14.94
C CYS A 396 35.85 -30.86 -14.94
N THR A 397 35.68 -32.17 -14.99
CA THR A 397 36.80 -33.14 -14.95
C THR A 397 36.72 -34.09 -16.14
N LEU A 398 37.84 -34.27 -16.85
CA LEU A 398 37.92 -35.24 -17.92
C LEU A 398 38.04 -36.64 -17.32
N LEU A 399 37.11 -37.54 -17.65
CA LEU A 399 37.10 -38.92 -17.22
C LEU A 399 38.01 -39.80 -18.10
N PRO A 400 38.51 -40.94 -17.59
CA PRO A 400 39.29 -41.91 -18.38
C PRO A 400 38.54 -42.47 -19.61
N SER A 401 37.21 -42.43 -19.60
CA SER A 401 36.35 -42.79 -20.72
C SER A 401 36.39 -41.83 -21.90
N GLY A 402 36.99 -40.64 -21.75
CA GLY A 402 36.98 -39.56 -22.71
C GLY A 402 35.75 -38.64 -22.61
N HIS A 403 34.83 -38.92 -21.67
CA HIS A 403 33.70 -38.05 -21.34
C HIS A 403 34.11 -37.04 -20.27
N PHE A 404 33.26 -36.02 -20.07
CA PHE A 404 33.46 -35.03 -19.01
C PHE A 404 32.43 -35.27 -17.89
N GLU A 405 32.92 -35.28 -16.64
CA GLU A 405 32.08 -35.10 -15.48
C GLU A 405 31.96 -33.62 -15.22
N VAL A 406 30.72 -33.14 -15.14
CA VAL A 406 30.38 -31.72 -14.84
C VAL A 406 29.53 -31.68 -13.60
N GLY A 407 29.91 -30.87 -12.64
CA GLY A 407 29.11 -30.63 -11.42
C GLY A 407 28.78 -29.19 -11.21
N VAL A 408 27.56 -28.97 -10.69
CA VAL A 408 27.07 -27.71 -10.19
C VAL A 408 26.84 -27.84 -8.70
N HIS A 409 27.42 -26.96 -7.91
CA HIS A 409 27.39 -26.97 -6.46
C HIS A 409 26.72 -25.71 -5.97
N ILE A 410 25.59 -25.84 -5.29
CA ILE A 410 24.84 -24.71 -4.74
C ILE A 410 25.02 -24.72 -3.23
N ALA A 411 25.22 -23.55 -2.62
CA ALA A 411 25.29 -23.41 -1.16
C ALA A 411 24.09 -24.08 -0.48
N ASP A 412 24.36 -24.99 0.47
CA ASP A 412 23.31 -25.72 1.20
C ASP A 412 22.70 -24.83 2.30
N VAL A 413 21.93 -23.82 1.88
CA VAL A 413 21.25 -22.88 2.76
C VAL A 413 20.24 -23.59 3.66
N THR A 414 19.65 -24.69 3.20
CA THR A 414 18.64 -25.46 3.96
C THR A 414 19.21 -26.14 5.20
N ASN A 415 20.54 -26.31 5.26
CA ASN A 415 21.22 -26.79 6.47
C ASN A 415 21.14 -25.79 7.64
N PHE A 416 20.85 -24.51 7.36
CA PHE A 416 20.83 -23.44 8.33
C PHE A 416 19.44 -22.79 8.49
N VAL A 417 18.68 -22.74 7.40
CA VAL A 417 17.33 -22.17 7.38
C VAL A 417 16.32 -23.31 7.44
N HIS A 418 15.77 -23.54 8.64
CA HIS A 418 14.81 -24.60 8.86
C HIS A 418 13.37 -24.08 8.73
N SER A 419 12.51 -24.87 8.10
CA SER A 419 11.10 -24.54 7.88
C SER A 419 10.37 -24.21 9.19
N GLY A 420 9.57 -23.13 9.17
CA GLY A 420 8.76 -22.68 10.31
C GLY A 420 9.55 -21.97 11.41
N THR A 421 10.81 -21.61 11.15
CA THR A 421 11.60 -20.77 12.08
C THR A 421 11.37 -19.28 11.77
N PRO A 422 11.61 -18.37 12.74
CA PRO A 422 11.57 -16.92 12.48
C PRO A 422 12.44 -16.46 11.29
N LEU A 423 13.55 -17.16 11.03
CA LEU A 423 14.44 -16.90 9.90
C LEU A 423 13.79 -17.29 8.56
N ASP A 424 13.13 -18.43 8.51
CA ASP A 424 12.38 -18.90 7.33
C ASP A 424 11.19 -17.96 7.02
N ASP A 425 10.40 -17.61 8.05
CA ASP A 425 9.26 -16.71 7.90
C ASP A 425 9.69 -15.33 7.37
N GLU A 426 10.77 -14.75 7.90
CA GLU A 426 11.31 -13.47 7.44
C GLU A 426 11.85 -13.56 6.01
N ALA A 427 12.56 -14.64 5.66
CA ALA A 427 13.07 -14.88 4.32
C ALA A 427 11.92 -15.05 3.31
N ALA A 428 10.87 -15.80 3.67
CA ALA A 428 9.68 -15.97 2.85
C ALA A 428 8.93 -14.64 2.64
N GLN A 429 8.87 -13.79 3.67
CA GLN A 429 8.26 -12.47 3.57
C GLN A 429 9.03 -11.53 2.66
N ARG A 430 10.37 -11.51 2.72
CA ARG A 430 11.22 -10.70 1.84
C ARG A 430 11.23 -11.22 0.41
N GLY A 431 11.21 -12.53 0.23
CA GLY A 431 11.09 -13.24 -1.04
C GLY A 431 12.34 -13.22 -1.93
N THR A 432 13.18 -12.19 -1.85
CA THR A 432 14.42 -12.02 -2.63
C THR A 432 15.37 -11.04 -1.97
N SER A 433 16.66 -11.12 -2.32
CA SER A 433 17.60 -10.04 -2.06
C SER A 433 17.50 -8.97 -3.13
N LEU A 434 17.63 -7.71 -2.75
CA LEU A 434 17.54 -6.57 -3.64
C LEU A 434 18.90 -5.89 -3.77
N TYR A 435 19.31 -5.65 -5.01
CA TYR A 435 20.59 -5.00 -5.33
C TYR A 435 20.33 -3.58 -5.85
N LEU A 436 20.60 -2.57 -5.00
CA LEU A 436 20.65 -1.17 -5.40
C LEU A 436 22.09 -0.82 -5.81
N VAL A 437 22.26 0.31 -6.48
CA VAL A 437 23.58 0.78 -6.92
C VAL A 437 24.54 0.97 -5.73
N GLU A 438 24.02 1.49 -4.61
CA GLU A 438 24.81 1.86 -3.42
C GLU A 438 24.81 0.81 -2.32
N ARG A 439 23.82 -0.08 -2.27
CA ARG A 439 23.68 -1.08 -1.20
C ARG A 439 22.85 -2.29 -1.63
N ARG A 440 23.02 -3.38 -0.90
CA ARG A 440 22.21 -4.58 -1.00
C ARG A 440 21.28 -4.68 0.21
N ILE A 441 20.04 -5.11 -0.01
CA ILE A 441 19.08 -5.47 1.02
C ILE A 441 18.90 -6.98 0.94
N ASP A 442 19.43 -7.67 1.91
CA ASP A 442 19.51 -9.12 1.89
C ASP A 442 18.19 -9.78 2.32
N MET A 443 17.83 -10.87 1.66
CA MET A 443 16.73 -11.76 2.07
C MET A 443 17.08 -12.53 3.35
N LEU A 444 18.35 -12.89 3.51
CA LEU A 444 18.90 -13.58 4.67
C LEU A 444 19.97 -12.74 5.36
N PRO A 445 20.23 -12.93 6.66
CA PRO A 445 21.29 -12.18 7.36
C PRO A 445 22.67 -12.38 6.76
N LYS A 446 23.48 -11.30 6.70
CA LYS A 446 24.84 -11.30 6.15
C LYS A 446 25.76 -12.43 6.63
N PRO A 447 25.76 -12.86 7.91
CA PRO A 447 26.56 -14.00 8.32
C PRO A 447 26.27 -15.28 7.53
N LEU A 448 25.04 -15.49 7.08
CA LEU A 448 24.70 -16.60 6.16
C LEU A 448 25.17 -16.31 4.74
N THR A 449 24.79 -15.18 4.17
CA THR A 449 25.00 -14.88 2.74
C THR A 449 26.45 -14.60 2.38
N GLU A 450 27.21 -13.91 3.25
CA GLU A 450 28.58 -13.47 2.94
C GLU A 450 29.67 -14.36 3.58
N ASP A 451 29.28 -15.22 4.54
CA ASP A 451 30.25 -16.09 5.22
C ASP A 451 29.86 -17.57 5.15
N ILE A 452 28.90 -18.02 5.93
CA ILE A 452 28.61 -19.45 6.18
C ILE A 452 28.22 -20.18 4.90
N CYS A 453 27.37 -19.62 4.06
CA CYS A 453 26.91 -20.20 2.81
C CYS A 453 27.74 -19.80 1.59
N SER A 454 28.50 -18.70 1.66
CA SER A 454 29.28 -18.25 0.51
C SER A 454 30.42 -19.20 0.15
N LEU A 455 30.46 -19.66 -1.11
CA LEU A 455 31.43 -20.62 -1.66
C LEU A 455 32.78 -19.94 -1.98
N ARG A 456 33.37 -19.31 -0.97
CA ARG A 456 34.63 -18.59 -1.10
C ARG A 456 35.83 -19.52 -1.27
N ALA A 457 36.89 -19.01 -1.89
CA ALA A 457 38.13 -19.74 -2.06
C ALA A 457 38.78 -20.13 -0.71
N ASP A 458 39.42 -21.28 -0.66
CA ASP A 458 40.20 -21.80 0.47
C ASP A 458 39.40 -22.03 1.78
N VAL A 459 38.07 -22.14 1.67
CA VAL A 459 37.20 -22.40 2.83
C VAL A 459 36.24 -23.55 2.51
N GLU A 460 36.11 -24.48 3.47
CA GLU A 460 35.17 -25.62 3.35
C GLU A 460 33.73 -25.13 3.54
N ARG A 461 32.81 -25.56 2.64
CA ARG A 461 31.39 -25.21 2.66
C ARG A 461 30.54 -26.44 2.35
N LEU A 462 29.31 -26.39 2.88
CA LEU A 462 28.30 -27.40 2.57
C LEU A 462 27.54 -27.01 1.31
N THR A 463 27.39 -27.95 0.39
CA THR A 463 26.70 -27.73 -0.88
C THR A 463 25.66 -28.80 -1.16
N PHE A 464 24.62 -28.45 -1.90
CA PHE A 464 23.77 -29.35 -2.65
C PHE A 464 24.29 -29.42 -4.09
N SER A 465 24.59 -30.60 -4.56
CA SER A 465 25.32 -30.76 -5.83
C SER A 465 24.58 -31.65 -6.83
N VAL A 466 24.63 -31.27 -8.10
CA VAL A 466 24.16 -32.07 -9.23
C VAL A 466 25.36 -32.35 -10.11
N ILE A 467 25.61 -33.64 -10.37
CA ILE A 467 26.77 -34.10 -11.14
C ILE A 467 26.28 -34.90 -12.34
N TRP A 468 26.82 -34.62 -13.52
CA TRP A 468 26.54 -35.27 -14.80
C TRP A 468 27.81 -35.88 -15.38
N ASN A 469 27.64 -37.03 -16.06
CA ASN A 469 28.69 -37.71 -16.81
C ASN A 469 28.34 -37.79 -18.29
#